data_baf2ce73ca7a0608074b1ce617473e9a
#
_entry.id   baf2ce73ca7a0608074b1ce617473e9a
#
_cell.length_a   1.000
_cell.length_b   1.000
_cell.length_c   1.000
_cell.angle_alpha   90.00
_cell.angle_beta   90.00
_cell.angle_gamma   90.00
#
_symmetry.space_group_name_H-M   'P 1'
#
loop_
_entity.id
_entity.type
_entity.pdbx_description
1 polymer ?
#
loop_
_entity_poly.entity_id
_entity_poly.type
_entity_poly.pdbx_seq_one_letter_code
_entity_poly.pdbx_strand_id
1 'polypeptide(L)'
;MKNIYLDVKANIENLQNIFKNTDDKDEKLKRFNQEALELFQKLERESLKELESLRNNEEWENFTIAFYGETGAGKSTLIECLRLFFKEQSKVVQQERFKRLYSTYQNNYQNDERKKQAILNELHSLQDGAIIGDGRSDFTLKTRSYSFQYNHQNFTLLDVPGIEGNEKKVIDQISNATQKAHAIFYVTKTPTPPQKGEEGKRGTIEKIQKQLDSQTEVWTIFNKPINNPRALKDRLINESEKESLKILNKEMENILGKHYMGHQIVSAQMAFYGLSQALIPESDFYEKKQKFLKDFKAGELLYQSHFKPLAEFIAEVLLKNSHAKIIQLNCNKALKVVEQLQXAIKTTIEKRIDPMIKEAQEHQQEAHYNLDRSTEKFILNLTNSAFYEIDQFKSDLREKMYAHINKNIEDEECKEIFKNELIQGIETLHEDIKWRFRECEKRFDGEIKEAIKQLEYRIKDSLAMLEHISIDGGFNLNFDTDSGIDGTKLATSIGGLGLLGIFNAWNPMGWLALTAGIITGLVGIARSIWSFFSSRYKRSQQKKEVDKNLHQICEKIVQDVKSRLESRKKDIREKIEKLKANLRPVDNYKRMKRQLKEAHEKLGYISHNIKTRSMQ
;
A
#
# COMPACT_ATOMS: atom_id res chain seq x y z
N MET A 1 14.50 -19.00 -9.69
CA MET A 1 13.29 -18.28 -10.16
C MET A 1 12.08 -18.57 -9.31
N LYS A 2 11.75 -19.84 -9.02
CA LYS A 2 10.72 -20.22 -8.06
C LYS A 2 10.88 -19.47 -6.73
N ASN A 3 12.11 -19.20 -6.30
CA ASN A 3 12.42 -18.45 -5.07
C ASN A 3 12.02 -16.96 -5.16
N ILE A 4 12.19 -16.33 -6.32
CA ILE A 4 11.82 -14.89 -6.50
C ILE A 4 10.31 -14.70 -6.32
N TYR A 5 9.50 -15.56 -6.92
CA TYR A 5 8.05 -15.55 -6.75
C TYR A 5 7.67 -15.68 -5.27
N LEU A 6 8.27 -16.67 -4.58
CA LEU A 6 8.01 -16.93 -3.16
C LEU A 6 8.45 -15.74 -2.27
N ASP A 7 9.59 -15.14 -2.59
CA ASP A 7 10.13 -13.98 -1.87
C ASP A 7 9.22 -12.75 -2.03
N VAL A 8 8.76 -12.48 -3.26
CA VAL A 8 7.83 -11.37 -3.55
C VAL A 8 6.50 -11.61 -2.83
N LYS A 9 5.96 -12.84 -2.93
CA LYS A 9 4.71 -13.23 -2.27
C LYS A 9 4.81 -13.06 -0.75
N ALA A 10 5.88 -13.55 -0.13
CA ALA A 10 6.11 -13.43 1.32
C ALA A 10 6.20 -11.96 1.74
N ASN A 11 6.84 -11.11 0.93
CA ASN A 11 6.94 -9.69 1.22
C ASN A 11 5.58 -8.98 1.13
N ILE A 12 4.75 -9.34 0.16
CA ILE A 12 3.35 -8.83 0.04
C ILE A 12 2.53 -9.27 1.27
N GLU A 13 2.66 -10.53 1.69
CA GLU A 13 1.98 -11.06 2.90
C GLU A 13 2.43 -10.32 4.16
N ASN A 14 3.70 -9.99 4.28
CA ASN A 14 4.25 -9.21 5.40
C ASN A 14 3.68 -7.79 5.41
N LEU A 15 3.52 -7.15 4.25
CA LEU A 15 2.87 -5.84 4.12
C LEU A 15 1.42 -5.90 4.60
N GLN A 16 0.69 -6.94 4.22
CA GLN A 16 -0.69 -7.14 4.68
C GLN A 16 -0.76 -7.33 6.20
N ASN A 17 0.18 -8.08 6.77
CA ASN A 17 0.22 -8.37 8.22
C ASN A 17 0.46 -7.11 9.06
N ILE A 18 1.12 -6.08 8.52
CA ILE A 18 1.26 -4.77 9.18
C ILE A 18 -0.13 -4.18 9.51
N PHE A 19 -1.10 -4.41 8.65
CA PHE A 19 -2.45 -3.87 8.78
C PHE A 19 -3.47 -4.85 9.37
N LYS A 20 -3.12 -6.12 9.56
CA LYS A 20 -4.00 -7.15 10.15
C LYS A 20 -3.95 -7.17 11.69
N ASN A 21 -2.79 -6.88 12.28
CA ASN A 21 -2.52 -7.08 13.71
C ASN A 21 -2.71 -5.80 14.51
N THR A 22 -3.93 -5.27 14.53
CA THR A 22 -4.29 -4.17 15.43
C THR A 22 -5.44 -4.63 16.32
N ASP A 23 -5.17 -4.62 17.62
CA ASP A 23 -6.13 -5.01 18.66
C ASP A 23 -7.04 -3.79 18.93
N ASP A 24 -7.97 -3.57 18.01
CA ASP A 24 -8.68 -2.30 17.94
C ASP A 24 -10.10 -2.35 18.48
N LYS A 25 -10.31 -1.58 19.52
CA LYS A 25 -11.62 -1.22 20.02
C LYS A 25 -12.20 0.00 19.28
N ASP A 26 -11.39 0.65 18.44
CA ASP A 26 -11.80 1.84 17.68
C ASP A 26 -12.27 1.43 16.27
N GLU A 27 -13.53 1.67 15.97
CA GLU A 27 -14.16 1.33 14.68
C GLU A 27 -13.49 2.02 13.50
N LYS A 28 -12.95 3.21 13.71
CA LYS A 28 -12.29 3.98 12.65
C LYS A 28 -10.96 3.33 12.25
N LEU A 29 -10.16 2.90 13.22
CA LEU A 29 -8.89 2.19 12.96
C LEU A 29 -9.13 0.88 12.22
N LYS A 30 -10.18 0.15 12.58
CA LYS A 30 -10.60 -1.06 11.85
C LYS A 30 -10.83 -0.76 10.37
N ARG A 31 -11.52 0.35 10.10
CA ARG A 31 -11.84 0.77 8.72
C ARG A 31 -10.58 1.11 7.93
N PHE A 32 -9.65 1.88 8.51
CA PHE A 32 -8.36 2.21 7.89
C PHE A 32 -7.56 0.95 7.57
N ASN A 33 -7.41 0.06 8.55
CA ASN A 33 -6.64 -1.16 8.40
C ASN A 33 -7.27 -2.08 7.35
N GLN A 34 -8.60 -2.15 7.31
CA GLN A 34 -9.34 -2.92 6.32
C GLN A 34 -9.12 -2.38 4.91
N GLU A 35 -9.17 -1.07 4.71
CA GLU A 35 -8.98 -0.43 3.40
C GLU A 35 -7.53 -0.54 2.93
N ALA A 36 -6.56 -0.36 3.82
CA ALA A 36 -5.15 -0.60 3.52
C ALA A 36 -4.91 -2.06 3.13
N LEU A 37 -5.55 -2.99 3.85
CA LEU A 37 -5.49 -4.42 3.57
C LEU A 37 -6.10 -4.74 2.20
N GLU A 38 -7.25 -4.18 1.87
CA GLU A 38 -7.93 -4.36 0.57
C GLU A 38 -7.05 -3.82 -0.57
N LEU A 39 -6.38 -2.69 -0.36
CA LEU A 39 -5.44 -2.12 -1.31
C LEU A 39 -4.29 -3.10 -1.59
N PHE A 40 -3.64 -3.61 -0.55
CA PHE A 40 -2.53 -4.56 -0.71
C PHE A 40 -2.99 -5.90 -1.26
N GLN A 41 -4.21 -6.33 -0.95
CA GLN A 41 -4.83 -7.53 -1.55
C GLN A 41 -5.12 -7.33 -3.04
N LYS A 42 -5.54 -6.13 -3.44
CA LYS A 42 -5.75 -5.80 -4.86
C LYS A 42 -4.41 -5.80 -5.60
N LEU A 43 -3.39 -5.13 -5.06
CA LEU A 43 -2.02 -5.15 -5.61
C LEU A 43 -1.48 -6.58 -5.69
N GLU A 44 -1.74 -7.40 -4.67
CA GLU A 44 -1.37 -8.82 -4.69
C GLU A 44 -2.05 -9.56 -5.83
N ARG A 45 -3.36 -9.41 -5.98
CA ARG A 45 -4.12 -10.09 -7.04
C ARG A 45 -3.64 -9.68 -8.44
N GLU A 46 -3.37 -8.40 -8.65
CA GLU A 46 -2.86 -7.88 -9.92
C GLU A 46 -1.41 -8.34 -10.17
N SER A 47 -0.56 -8.25 -9.15
CA SER A 47 0.85 -8.67 -9.22
C SER A 47 0.99 -10.18 -9.32
N LEU A 48 0.16 -10.96 -8.62
CA LEU A 48 0.20 -12.42 -8.68
C LEU A 48 -0.27 -12.94 -10.03
N LYS A 49 -1.22 -12.29 -10.69
CA LYS A 49 -1.58 -12.64 -12.08
C LYS A 49 -0.38 -12.50 -13.01
N GLU A 50 0.40 -11.44 -12.84
CA GLU A 50 1.63 -11.22 -13.61
C GLU A 50 2.76 -12.18 -13.17
N LEU A 51 2.85 -12.49 -11.89
CA LEU A 51 3.88 -13.36 -11.31
C LEU A 51 3.54 -14.85 -11.40
N GLU A 52 2.26 -15.21 -11.53
CA GLU A 52 1.82 -16.61 -11.64
C GLU A 52 2.39 -17.28 -12.90
N SER A 53 2.58 -16.50 -13.95
CA SER A 53 3.29 -16.94 -15.15
C SER A 53 4.76 -17.30 -14.85
N LEU A 54 5.35 -16.69 -13.83
CA LEU A 54 6.74 -16.96 -13.42
C LEU A 54 6.86 -18.20 -12.51
N ARG A 55 5.75 -18.73 -12.03
CA ARG A 55 5.72 -19.90 -11.14
C ARG A 55 5.95 -21.21 -11.89
N ASN A 56 5.45 -21.28 -13.11
CA ASN A 56 5.51 -22.50 -13.93
C ASN A 56 6.83 -22.55 -14.69
N ASN A 57 7.63 -23.58 -14.43
CA ASN A 57 8.91 -23.83 -15.12
C ASN A 57 8.74 -23.88 -16.64
N GLU A 58 7.56 -24.33 -17.12
CA GLU A 58 7.25 -24.43 -18.55
C GLU A 58 7.32 -23.07 -19.27
N GLU A 59 6.93 -21.97 -18.60
CA GLU A 59 6.98 -20.63 -19.20
C GLU A 59 8.42 -20.09 -19.32
N TRP A 60 9.33 -20.57 -18.49
CA TRP A 60 10.74 -20.17 -18.53
C TRP A 60 11.51 -20.89 -19.65
N GLU A 61 10.95 -21.97 -20.20
CA GLU A 61 11.56 -22.79 -21.25
C GLU A 61 10.87 -22.63 -22.60
N ASN A 62 9.80 -21.85 -22.68
CA ASN A 62 8.91 -21.77 -23.82
C ASN A 62 8.93 -20.39 -24.50
N PHE A 63 9.50 -20.32 -25.70
CA PHE A 63 9.50 -19.09 -26.51
C PHE A 63 8.11 -18.91 -27.15
N THR A 64 7.48 -17.76 -26.95
CA THR A 64 6.11 -17.49 -27.41
C THR A 64 6.13 -16.44 -28.51
N ILE A 65 5.47 -16.77 -29.64
CA ILE A 65 5.27 -15.88 -30.79
C ILE A 65 3.77 -15.65 -30.95
N ALA A 66 3.34 -14.39 -30.94
CA ALA A 66 1.93 -14.02 -31.14
C ALA A 66 1.71 -13.50 -32.56
N PHE A 67 0.66 -13.99 -33.21
CA PHE A 67 0.26 -13.58 -34.56
C PHE A 67 -0.96 -12.65 -34.48
N TYR A 68 -0.78 -11.44 -34.95
CA TYR A 68 -1.84 -10.41 -35.06
C TYR A 68 -2.07 -10.08 -36.52
N GLY A 69 -3.18 -9.44 -36.79
CA GLY A 69 -3.49 -8.96 -38.12
C GLY A 69 -5.01 -8.84 -38.36
N GLU A 70 -5.37 -8.21 -39.45
CA GLU A 70 -6.76 -8.01 -39.85
C GLU A 70 -7.44 -9.35 -40.16
N THR A 71 -8.76 -9.37 -40.07
CA THR A 71 -9.55 -10.53 -40.49
C THR A 71 -9.26 -10.82 -41.95
N GLY A 72 -9.00 -12.08 -42.27
CA GLY A 72 -8.69 -12.48 -43.65
C GLY A 72 -7.27 -12.19 -44.09
N ALA A 73 -6.36 -11.74 -43.21
CA ALA A 73 -4.95 -11.53 -43.56
C ALA A 73 -4.17 -12.85 -43.76
N GLY A 74 -4.77 -13.99 -43.46
CA GLY A 74 -4.16 -15.31 -43.66
C GLY A 74 -3.32 -15.77 -42.45
N LYS A 75 -3.54 -15.23 -41.26
CA LYS A 75 -2.87 -15.67 -40.04
C LYS A 75 -2.99 -17.19 -39.83
N SER A 76 -4.21 -17.68 -39.83
CA SER A 76 -4.49 -19.12 -39.58
C SER A 76 -3.88 -20.01 -40.66
N THR A 77 -3.84 -19.54 -41.92
CA THR A 77 -3.16 -20.24 -43.02
C THR A 77 -1.66 -20.34 -42.74
N LEU A 78 -1.05 -19.24 -42.33
CA LEU A 78 0.38 -19.18 -42.01
C LEU A 78 0.71 -20.11 -40.84
N ILE A 79 -0.12 -20.07 -39.79
CA ILE A 79 0.06 -20.93 -38.61
C ILE A 79 -0.10 -22.41 -39.02
N GLU A 80 -1.08 -22.74 -39.84
CA GLU A 80 -1.24 -24.12 -40.35
C GLU A 80 0.00 -24.58 -41.14
N CYS A 81 0.59 -23.71 -41.96
CA CYS A 81 1.85 -23.99 -42.65
C CYS A 81 2.98 -24.29 -41.65
N LEU A 82 3.08 -23.51 -40.60
CA LEU A 82 4.09 -23.71 -39.56
C LEU A 82 3.88 -25.02 -38.78
N ARG A 83 2.61 -25.35 -38.50
CA ARG A 83 2.23 -26.63 -37.86
C ARG A 83 2.63 -27.83 -38.74
N LEU A 84 2.41 -27.73 -40.05
CA LEU A 84 2.79 -28.78 -41.00
C LEU A 84 4.30 -28.87 -41.13
N PHE A 85 5.01 -27.76 -41.31
CA PHE A 85 6.47 -27.71 -41.51
C PHE A 85 7.25 -28.22 -40.31
N PHE A 86 6.92 -27.75 -39.11
CA PHE A 86 7.59 -28.12 -37.85
C PHE A 86 7.05 -29.44 -37.26
N LYS A 87 6.06 -30.07 -37.93
CA LYS A 87 5.46 -31.36 -37.49
C LYS A 87 4.94 -31.25 -36.05
N GLU A 88 4.10 -30.24 -35.82
CA GLU A 88 3.48 -30.02 -34.51
C GLU A 88 2.70 -31.27 -34.11
N GLN A 89 2.88 -31.75 -32.88
CA GLN A 89 2.45 -33.08 -32.43
C GLN A 89 0.96 -33.34 -32.64
N SER A 90 0.11 -32.36 -32.27
CA SER A 90 -1.33 -32.54 -32.47
C SER A 90 -1.71 -32.62 -33.93
N LYS A 91 -0.96 -31.94 -34.80
CA LYS A 91 -1.17 -31.98 -36.27
C LYS A 91 -0.77 -33.34 -36.85
N VAL A 92 0.35 -33.90 -36.38
CA VAL A 92 0.77 -35.23 -36.81
C VAL A 92 -0.28 -36.29 -36.45
N VAL A 93 -0.77 -36.26 -35.20
CA VAL A 93 -1.86 -37.16 -34.74
C VAL A 93 -3.11 -36.97 -35.56
N GLN A 94 -3.46 -35.73 -35.87
CA GLN A 94 -4.64 -35.35 -36.70
C GLN A 94 -4.53 -35.95 -38.11
N GLN A 95 -3.35 -35.83 -38.73
CA GLN A 95 -3.09 -36.41 -40.09
C GLN A 95 -3.17 -37.93 -40.09
N GLU A 96 -2.63 -38.58 -39.03
CA GLU A 96 -2.70 -40.05 -38.90
C GLU A 96 -4.15 -40.51 -38.75
N ARG A 97 -4.93 -39.82 -37.92
CA ARG A 97 -6.37 -40.11 -37.74
C ARG A 97 -7.12 -39.91 -39.03
N PHE A 98 -6.81 -38.85 -39.77
CA PHE A 98 -7.39 -38.59 -41.12
C PHE A 98 -7.14 -39.76 -42.07
N LYS A 99 -5.89 -40.22 -42.17
CA LYS A 99 -5.49 -41.32 -43.07
C LYS A 99 -6.24 -42.61 -42.72
N ARG A 100 -6.33 -42.97 -41.46
CA ARG A 100 -7.07 -44.17 -41.00
C ARG A 100 -8.55 -44.06 -41.33
N LEU A 101 -9.15 -42.95 -41.00
CA LEU A 101 -10.58 -42.70 -41.22
C LEU A 101 -10.93 -42.65 -42.73
N TYR A 102 -10.05 -42.05 -43.51
CA TYR A 102 -10.22 -41.98 -44.98
C TYR A 102 -10.14 -43.39 -45.62
N SER A 103 -9.22 -44.23 -45.16
CA SER A 103 -9.12 -45.65 -45.59
C SER A 103 -10.41 -46.40 -45.24
N THR A 104 -10.95 -46.21 -44.06
CA THR A 104 -12.23 -46.80 -43.63
C THR A 104 -13.38 -46.30 -44.52
N TYR A 105 -13.43 -44.99 -44.79
CA TYR A 105 -14.42 -44.36 -45.66
C TYR A 105 -14.44 -44.97 -47.06
N GLN A 106 -13.27 -45.25 -47.62
CA GLN A 106 -13.15 -45.84 -48.97
C GLN A 106 -13.62 -47.30 -49.01
N ASN A 107 -13.42 -48.08 -47.93
CA ASN A 107 -13.58 -49.53 -47.99
C ASN A 107 -14.91 -50.10 -47.46
N ASN A 108 -15.68 -49.39 -46.62
CA ASN A 108 -16.68 -50.04 -45.78
C ASN A 108 -18.12 -49.49 -45.83
N TYR A 109 -18.47 -48.46 -46.64
CA TYR A 109 -19.78 -47.82 -46.49
C TYR A 109 -20.54 -47.55 -47.81
N GLN A 110 -20.69 -48.57 -48.64
CA GLN A 110 -21.42 -48.40 -49.91
C GLN A 110 -22.94 -48.23 -49.75
N ASN A 111 -23.53 -48.60 -48.56
CA ASN A 111 -24.99 -48.65 -48.38
C ASN A 111 -25.56 -47.88 -47.17
N ASP A 112 -24.76 -47.06 -46.43
CA ASP A 112 -25.28 -46.29 -45.27
C ASP A 112 -24.88 -44.82 -45.37
N GLU A 113 -25.73 -44.02 -45.98
CA GLU A 113 -25.53 -42.59 -46.26
C GLU A 113 -25.32 -41.76 -44.97
N ARG A 114 -26.00 -42.12 -43.85
CA ARG A 114 -25.86 -41.39 -42.59
C ARG A 114 -24.47 -41.58 -41.96
N LYS A 115 -23.98 -42.79 -41.93
CA LYS A 115 -22.63 -43.11 -41.44
C LYS A 115 -21.57 -42.50 -42.33
N LYS A 116 -21.78 -42.57 -43.63
CA LYS A 116 -20.92 -41.97 -44.67
C LYS A 116 -20.77 -40.46 -44.44
N GLN A 117 -21.90 -39.77 -44.22
CA GLN A 117 -21.93 -38.32 -43.99
C GLN A 117 -21.26 -37.96 -42.66
N ALA A 118 -21.46 -38.75 -41.57
CA ALA A 118 -20.82 -38.56 -40.29
C ALA A 118 -19.29 -38.66 -40.40
N ILE A 119 -18.81 -39.67 -41.12
CA ILE A 119 -17.38 -39.87 -41.38
C ILE A 119 -16.81 -38.71 -42.21
N LEU A 120 -17.56 -38.28 -43.24
CA LEU A 120 -17.15 -37.15 -44.08
C LEU A 120 -17.03 -35.85 -43.28
N ASN A 121 -17.98 -35.58 -42.40
CA ASN A 121 -17.92 -34.43 -41.48
C ASN A 121 -16.69 -34.49 -40.56
N GLU A 122 -16.38 -35.67 -40.03
CA GLU A 122 -15.18 -35.87 -39.22
C GLU A 122 -13.91 -35.66 -40.06
N LEU A 123 -13.87 -36.18 -41.31
CA LEU A 123 -12.75 -35.98 -42.24
C LEU A 123 -12.53 -34.48 -42.51
N HIS A 124 -13.61 -33.69 -42.68
CA HIS A 124 -13.52 -32.23 -42.86
C HIS A 124 -12.86 -31.56 -41.66
N SER A 125 -13.14 -32.04 -40.45
CA SER A 125 -12.54 -31.47 -39.20
C SER A 125 -11.06 -31.89 -39.02
N LEU A 126 -10.66 -32.98 -39.67
CA LEU A 126 -9.30 -33.55 -39.53
C LEU A 126 -8.37 -33.19 -40.70
N GLN A 127 -8.89 -32.71 -41.83
CA GLN A 127 -8.06 -32.41 -43.00
C GLN A 127 -7.11 -31.24 -42.74
N ASP A 128 -6.01 -31.18 -43.44
CA ASP A 128 -5.09 -30.05 -43.41
C ASP A 128 -5.86 -28.79 -43.84
N GLY A 129 -5.68 -27.70 -43.08
CA GLY A 129 -6.41 -26.47 -43.32
C GLY A 129 -7.71 -26.32 -42.53
N ALA A 130 -8.08 -27.29 -41.67
CA ALA A 130 -9.31 -27.24 -40.88
C ALA A 130 -9.39 -26.00 -39.96
N ILE A 131 -8.26 -25.43 -39.59
CA ILE A 131 -8.19 -24.19 -38.77
C ILE A 131 -8.34 -22.92 -39.65
N ILE A 132 -8.25 -23.06 -40.98
CA ILE A 132 -8.33 -21.93 -41.90
C ILE A 132 -9.81 -21.59 -42.05
N GLY A 133 -10.19 -20.38 -41.67
CA GLY A 133 -11.59 -19.91 -41.80
C GLY A 133 -11.98 -19.63 -43.23
N ASP A 134 -13.27 -19.63 -43.45
CA ASP A 134 -13.89 -19.33 -44.76
C ASP A 134 -13.97 -17.82 -45.07
N GLY A 135 -13.29 -17.01 -44.25
CA GLY A 135 -13.26 -15.55 -44.39
C GLY A 135 -14.36 -14.81 -43.64
N ARG A 136 -15.23 -15.52 -42.91
CA ARG A 136 -16.28 -14.90 -42.10
C ARG A 136 -15.70 -14.33 -40.80
N SER A 137 -16.24 -13.21 -40.34
CA SER A 137 -15.72 -12.42 -39.23
C SER A 137 -15.67 -13.14 -37.86
N ASP A 138 -16.46 -14.19 -37.70
CA ASP A 138 -16.68 -14.83 -36.38
C ASP A 138 -15.86 -16.10 -36.16
N PHE A 139 -14.97 -16.45 -37.06
CA PHE A 139 -14.28 -17.76 -37.01
C PHE A 139 -13.27 -17.87 -35.84
N THR A 140 -12.60 -16.78 -35.50
CA THR A 140 -11.61 -16.81 -34.41
C THR A 140 -11.98 -15.80 -33.32
N LEU A 141 -12.84 -16.23 -32.41
CA LEU A 141 -13.27 -15.39 -31.26
C LEU A 141 -12.36 -15.50 -30.03
N LYS A 142 -11.50 -16.52 -30.01
CA LYS A 142 -10.59 -16.77 -28.88
C LYS A 142 -9.17 -17.02 -29.37
N THR A 143 -8.19 -16.58 -28.60
CA THR A 143 -6.78 -16.90 -28.85
C THR A 143 -6.58 -18.42 -28.80
N ARG A 144 -6.00 -18.97 -29.85
CA ARG A 144 -5.61 -20.38 -29.92
C ARG A 144 -4.11 -20.49 -29.73
N SER A 145 -3.68 -21.55 -29.05
CA SER A 145 -2.28 -21.81 -28.73
C SER A 145 -1.84 -23.13 -29.35
N TYR A 146 -0.68 -23.13 -30.01
CA TYR A 146 -0.06 -24.32 -30.62
C TYR A 146 1.35 -24.44 -30.10
N SER A 147 1.71 -25.60 -29.53
CA SER A 147 3.01 -25.86 -28.93
C SER A 147 3.87 -26.74 -29.86
N PHE A 148 5.13 -26.35 -29.98
CA PHE A 148 6.10 -26.96 -30.88
C PHE A 148 7.38 -27.33 -30.14
N GLN A 149 8.07 -28.31 -30.66
CA GLN A 149 9.45 -28.64 -30.26
C GLN A 149 10.32 -28.70 -31.53
N TYR A 150 11.39 -27.92 -31.55
CA TYR A 150 12.31 -27.88 -32.66
C TYR A 150 13.73 -27.73 -32.11
N ASN A 151 14.63 -28.65 -32.50
CA ASN A 151 16.04 -28.70 -32.04
C ASN A 151 16.14 -28.58 -30.51
N HIS A 152 15.33 -29.35 -29.79
CA HIS A 152 15.27 -29.40 -28.31
C HIS A 152 14.81 -28.11 -27.65
N GLN A 153 14.27 -27.17 -28.43
CA GLN A 153 13.66 -25.94 -27.90
C GLN A 153 12.16 -25.99 -28.05
N ASN A 154 11.47 -25.65 -26.99
CA ASN A 154 9.99 -25.52 -26.98
C ASN A 154 9.60 -24.10 -27.37
N PHE A 155 8.61 -23.97 -28.22
CA PHE A 155 8.02 -22.68 -28.55
C PHE A 155 6.52 -22.80 -28.78
N THR A 156 5.82 -21.70 -28.62
CA THR A 156 4.37 -21.64 -28.73
C THR A 156 4.00 -20.54 -29.71
N LEU A 157 3.05 -20.83 -30.60
CA LEU A 157 2.41 -19.85 -31.47
C LEU A 157 1.02 -19.54 -30.91
N LEU A 158 0.72 -18.25 -30.78
CA LEU A 158 -0.61 -17.76 -30.39
C LEU A 158 -1.32 -17.16 -31.61
N ASP A 159 -2.44 -17.75 -32.01
CA ASP A 159 -3.32 -17.20 -33.06
C ASP A 159 -4.32 -16.26 -32.37
N VAL A 160 -4.04 -14.96 -32.41
CA VAL A 160 -4.85 -13.95 -31.76
C VAL A 160 -6.03 -13.56 -32.69
N PRO A 161 -7.26 -13.37 -32.17
CA PRO A 161 -8.41 -12.97 -33.00
C PRO A 161 -8.13 -11.73 -33.83
N GLY A 162 -8.81 -11.62 -34.97
CA GLY A 162 -8.75 -10.44 -35.85
C GLY A 162 -9.16 -9.18 -35.09
N ILE A 163 -8.41 -8.11 -35.30
CA ILE A 163 -8.35 -6.92 -34.43
C ILE A 163 -9.53 -5.93 -34.69
N GLU A 164 -10.39 -6.23 -35.64
CA GLU A 164 -11.47 -5.33 -36.02
C GLU A 164 -12.64 -5.29 -35.03
N GLY A 165 -12.69 -6.22 -34.08
CA GLY A 165 -13.70 -6.25 -33.02
C GLY A 165 -13.44 -5.24 -31.92
N ASN A 166 -14.38 -4.33 -31.69
CA ASN A 166 -14.33 -3.35 -30.60
C ASN A 166 -14.81 -3.93 -29.25
N GLU A 167 -15.04 -5.22 -29.17
CA GLU A 167 -15.48 -5.85 -27.94
C GLU A 167 -14.35 -5.87 -26.90
N LYS A 168 -14.67 -5.53 -25.68
CA LYS A 168 -13.75 -5.52 -24.53
C LYS A 168 -12.99 -6.84 -24.42
N LYS A 169 -13.66 -7.96 -24.70
CA LYS A 169 -13.06 -9.31 -24.66
C LYS A 169 -11.91 -9.48 -25.67
N VAL A 170 -12.03 -8.88 -26.86
CA VAL A 170 -10.97 -8.92 -27.89
C VAL A 170 -9.75 -8.11 -27.43
N ILE A 171 -9.98 -6.94 -26.84
CA ILE A 171 -8.92 -6.07 -26.32
C ILE A 171 -8.16 -6.80 -25.20
N ASP A 172 -8.87 -7.48 -24.30
CA ASP A 172 -8.26 -8.25 -23.20
C ASP A 172 -7.43 -9.42 -23.74
N GLN A 173 -7.90 -10.10 -24.79
CA GLN A 173 -7.14 -11.19 -25.41
C GLN A 173 -5.88 -10.68 -26.10
N ILE A 174 -5.95 -9.52 -26.78
CA ILE A 174 -4.78 -8.86 -27.39
C ILE A 174 -3.77 -8.51 -26.29
N SER A 175 -4.23 -7.90 -25.22
CA SER A 175 -3.37 -7.50 -24.08
C SER A 175 -2.67 -8.73 -23.47
N ASN A 176 -3.43 -9.78 -23.16
CA ASN A 176 -2.91 -11.00 -22.56
C ASN A 176 -1.87 -11.70 -23.47
N ALA A 177 -2.16 -11.77 -24.77
CA ALA A 177 -1.26 -12.39 -25.73
C ALA A 177 0.03 -11.55 -25.90
N THR A 178 -0.10 -10.23 -25.96
CA THR A 178 1.05 -9.31 -26.08
C THR A 178 2.00 -9.44 -24.89
N GLN A 179 1.44 -9.51 -23.69
CA GLN A 179 2.22 -9.64 -22.44
C GLN A 179 3.00 -10.96 -22.37
N LYS A 180 2.48 -12.01 -23.00
CA LYS A 180 3.12 -13.34 -23.03
C LYS A 180 4.14 -13.50 -24.16
N ALA A 181 4.08 -12.67 -25.20
CA ALA A 181 4.84 -12.84 -26.42
C ALA A 181 6.28 -12.34 -26.29
N HIS A 182 7.22 -13.13 -26.74
CA HIS A 182 8.65 -12.77 -26.90
C HIS A 182 8.89 -12.12 -28.27
N ALA A 183 8.08 -12.50 -29.26
CA ALA A 183 8.05 -11.91 -30.59
C ALA A 183 6.59 -11.79 -31.06
N ILE A 184 6.32 -10.75 -31.84
CA ILE A 184 4.99 -10.47 -32.41
C ILE A 184 5.13 -10.38 -33.92
N PHE A 185 4.26 -11.10 -34.63
CA PHE A 185 4.13 -11.00 -36.08
C PHE A 185 2.79 -10.33 -36.41
N TYR A 186 2.86 -9.15 -37.00
CA TYR A 186 1.70 -8.45 -37.57
C TYR A 186 1.56 -8.87 -39.02
N VAL A 187 0.52 -9.67 -39.32
CA VAL A 187 0.24 -10.23 -40.66
C VAL A 187 -0.69 -9.32 -41.39
N THR A 188 -0.29 -8.89 -42.59
CA THR A 188 -1.12 -8.05 -43.48
C THR A 188 -1.12 -8.65 -44.90
N LYS A 189 -2.26 -8.52 -45.58
CA LYS A 189 -2.41 -8.96 -46.99
C LYS A 189 -2.11 -7.85 -47.99
N THR A 190 -1.89 -6.64 -47.52
CA THR A 190 -1.56 -5.47 -48.33
C THR A 190 -0.28 -4.80 -47.80
N PRO A 191 0.62 -4.36 -48.70
CA PRO A 191 1.86 -3.73 -48.26
C PRO A 191 1.65 -2.23 -47.93
N THR A 192 0.57 -1.91 -47.21
CA THR A 192 0.21 -0.53 -46.84
C THR A 192 0.26 -0.37 -45.34
N PRO A 193 0.57 0.83 -44.85
CA PRO A 193 0.56 1.06 -43.41
C PRO A 193 -0.79 0.73 -42.78
N PRO A 194 -0.81 0.23 -41.54
CA PRO A 194 -2.07 -0.04 -40.87
C PRO A 194 -2.84 1.25 -40.63
N GLN A 195 -4.16 1.17 -40.57
CA GLN A 195 -5.02 2.33 -40.33
C GLN A 195 -4.69 2.94 -38.95
N LYS A 196 -4.42 4.25 -38.94
CA LYS A 196 -4.27 5.03 -37.73
C LYS A 196 -5.62 5.15 -37.03
N GLY A 197 -5.61 5.18 -35.73
CA GLY A 197 -6.82 5.42 -34.96
C GLY A 197 -7.37 6.82 -35.26
N GLU A 198 -8.69 6.91 -35.35
CA GLU A 198 -9.40 8.19 -35.44
C GLU A 198 -9.38 8.88 -34.08
N GLU A 199 -9.69 10.15 -34.02
CA GLU A 199 -9.75 10.93 -32.78
C GLU A 199 -10.65 10.21 -31.77
N GLY A 200 -10.07 9.76 -30.64
CA GLY A 200 -10.75 9.00 -29.60
C GLY A 200 -10.72 7.47 -29.73
N LYS A 201 -10.22 6.92 -30.87
CA LYS A 201 -10.09 5.46 -31.06
C LYS A 201 -8.67 5.12 -31.50
N ARG A 202 -7.98 4.33 -30.70
CA ARG A 202 -6.60 3.89 -31.00
C ARG A 202 -6.59 2.84 -32.11
N GLY A 203 -5.65 2.98 -33.01
CA GLY A 203 -5.34 1.96 -34.00
C GLY A 203 -4.78 0.69 -33.34
N THR A 204 -4.77 -0.39 -34.10
CA THR A 204 -4.32 -1.72 -33.65
C THR A 204 -2.88 -1.73 -33.15
N ILE A 205 -1.96 -1.14 -33.94
CA ILE A 205 -0.53 -1.14 -33.62
C ILE A 205 -0.28 -0.31 -32.36
N GLU A 206 -1.02 0.77 -32.17
CA GLU A 206 -0.97 1.61 -30.97
C GLU A 206 -1.46 0.86 -29.72
N LYS A 207 -2.46 -0.01 -29.88
CA LYS A 207 -2.94 -0.88 -28.79
C LYS A 207 -1.86 -1.90 -28.39
N ILE A 208 -1.21 -2.50 -29.38
CA ILE A 208 -0.09 -3.44 -29.17
C ILE A 208 1.07 -2.72 -28.49
N GLN A 209 1.48 -1.54 -28.97
CA GLN A 209 2.58 -0.73 -28.43
C GLN A 209 2.47 -0.54 -26.93
N LYS A 210 1.29 -0.25 -26.43
CA LYS A 210 1.05 0.01 -24.99
C LYS A 210 1.27 -1.19 -24.10
N GLN A 211 1.21 -2.39 -24.67
CA GLN A 211 1.32 -3.64 -23.92
C GLN A 211 2.70 -4.29 -24.07
N LEU A 212 3.58 -3.70 -24.90
CA LEU A 212 4.88 -4.28 -25.20
C LEU A 212 5.81 -4.20 -23.99
N ASP A 213 6.48 -5.30 -23.71
CA ASP A 213 7.63 -5.32 -22.81
C ASP A 213 8.85 -4.74 -23.51
N SER A 214 9.85 -4.31 -22.75
CA SER A 214 11.05 -3.63 -23.26
C SER A 214 11.84 -4.43 -24.30
N GLN A 215 11.71 -5.75 -24.30
CA GLN A 215 12.50 -6.64 -25.15
C GLN A 215 11.68 -7.36 -26.24
N THR A 216 10.37 -7.11 -26.31
CA THR A 216 9.51 -7.77 -27.32
C THR A 216 9.83 -7.24 -28.71
N GLU A 217 10.16 -8.16 -29.63
CA GLU A 217 10.39 -7.84 -31.04
C GLU A 217 9.08 -7.89 -31.83
N VAL A 218 8.87 -6.91 -32.69
CA VAL A 218 7.68 -6.85 -33.58
C VAL A 218 8.15 -6.88 -35.04
N TRP A 219 7.59 -7.80 -35.79
CA TRP A 219 7.86 -7.98 -37.22
C TRP A 219 6.56 -7.84 -38.00
N THR A 220 6.60 -7.26 -39.19
CA THR A 220 5.49 -7.32 -40.15
C THR A 220 5.68 -8.51 -41.08
N ILE A 221 4.62 -9.25 -41.33
CA ILE A 221 4.61 -10.28 -42.37
C ILE A 221 3.61 -9.84 -43.48
N PHE A 222 4.15 -9.49 -44.62
CA PHE A 222 3.35 -9.25 -45.79
C PHE A 222 2.99 -10.62 -46.41
N ASN A 223 1.76 -11.07 -46.20
CA ASN A 223 1.22 -12.34 -46.69
C ASN A 223 0.47 -12.10 -48.01
N LYS A 224 1.18 -12.21 -49.11
CA LYS A 224 0.62 -11.93 -50.45
C LYS A 224 -0.33 -13.05 -50.91
N PRO A 225 -1.60 -12.75 -51.19
CA PRO A 225 -2.52 -13.73 -51.78
C PRO A 225 -2.15 -14.03 -53.23
N ILE A 226 -1.99 -15.32 -53.54
CA ILE A 226 -1.69 -15.82 -54.91
C ILE A 226 -2.79 -16.84 -55.28
N ASN A 227 -3.70 -16.48 -56.11
CA ASN A 227 -4.85 -17.31 -56.53
C ASN A 227 -4.58 -18.11 -57.81
N ASN A 228 -3.52 -17.76 -58.52
CA ASN A 228 -3.18 -18.38 -59.80
C ASN A 228 -1.65 -18.56 -59.89
N PRO A 229 -1.15 -19.78 -60.16
CA PRO A 229 0.27 -20.02 -60.33
C PRO A 229 0.92 -19.15 -61.45
N ARG A 230 0.19 -18.80 -62.46
CA ARG A 230 0.69 -17.93 -63.57
C ARG A 230 0.99 -16.49 -63.15
N ALA A 231 0.45 -16.04 -62.01
CA ALA A 231 0.75 -14.72 -61.47
C ALA A 231 2.19 -14.63 -60.90
N LEU A 232 2.88 -15.76 -60.79
CA LEU A 232 4.25 -15.89 -60.23
C LEU A 232 5.28 -16.06 -61.34
N LYS A 233 5.31 -15.19 -62.35
CA LYS A 233 6.22 -15.36 -63.48
C LYS A 233 7.71 -15.38 -63.07
N ASP A 234 8.15 -14.41 -62.29
CA ASP A 234 9.58 -14.30 -61.95
C ASP A 234 9.85 -14.07 -60.45
N ARG A 235 8.99 -13.36 -59.74
CA ARG A 235 9.19 -12.98 -58.32
C ARG A 235 7.86 -12.89 -57.58
N LEU A 236 7.92 -13.18 -56.28
CA LEU A 236 6.74 -13.10 -55.40
C LEU A 236 6.22 -11.66 -55.28
N ILE A 237 7.09 -10.66 -55.26
CA ILE A 237 6.71 -9.24 -55.14
C ILE A 237 7.31 -8.40 -56.30
N ASN A 238 6.61 -7.38 -56.71
CA ASN A 238 7.04 -6.42 -57.72
C ASN A 238 7.70 -5.18 -57.07
N GLU A 239 8.26 -4.28 -57.87
CA GLU A 239 8.96 -3.09 -57.39
C GLU A 239 8.03 -2.09 -56.66
N SER A 240 6.80 -1.94 -57.11
CA SER A 240 5.79 -1.08 -56.45
C SER A 240 5.48 -1.59 -55.03
N GLU A 241 5.34 -2.89 -54.86
CA GLU A 241 5.11 -3.53 -53.56
C GLU A 241 6.32 -3.33 -52.63
N LYS A 242 7.56 -3.38 -53.17
CA LYS A 242 8.79 -3.10 -52.42
C LYS A 242 8.81 -1.67 -51.87
N GLU A 243 8.41 -0.70 -52.72
CA GLU A 243 8.32 0.71 -52.29
C GLU A 243 7.26 0.91 -51.22
N SER A 244 6.10 0.27 -51.41
CA SER A 244 5.01 0.30 -50.40
C SER A 244 5.47 -0.28 -49.05
N LEU A 245 6.26 -1.35 -49.07
CA LEU A 245 6.82 -1.98 -47.86
C LEU A 245 7.81 -1.05 -47.15
N LYS A 246 8.57 -0.22 -47.87
CA LYS A 246 9.45 0.79 -47.29
C LYS A 246 8.64 1.83 -46.50
N ILE A 247 7.51 2.28 -47.08
CA ILE A 247 6.60 3.24 -46.43
C ILE A 247 5.98 2.59 -45.17
N LEU A 248 5.52 1.35 -45.30
CA LEU A 248 4.98 0.59 -44.16
C LEU A 248 6.00 0.47 -43.04
N ASN A 249 7.25 0.09 -43.34
CA ASN A 249 8.33 -0.03 -42.35
C ASN A 249 8.52 1.29 -41.59
N LYS A 250 8.59 2.41 -42.31
CA LYS A 250 8.77 3.74 -41.72
C LYS A 250 7.64 4.09 -40.74
N GLU A 251 6.40 3.79 -41.12
CA GLU A 251 5.24 4.04 -40.25
C GLU A 251 5.27 3.13 -39.00
N MET A 252 5.62 1.85 -39.17
CA MET A 252 5.75 0.91 -38.05
C MET A 252 6.87 1.35 -37.09
N GLU A 253 8.01 1.82 -37.62
CA GLU A 253 9.11 2.36 -36.82
C GLU A 253 8.68 3.61 -36.03
N ASN A 254 7.89 4.48 -36.66
CA ASN A 254 7.38 5.69 -36.00
C ASN A 254 6.47 5.36 -34.81
N ILE A 255 5.67 4.28 -34.91
CA ILE A 255 4.73 3.87 -33.85
C ILE A 255 5.43 3.02 -32.78
N LEU A 256 6.22 2.03 -33.18
CA LEU A 256 6.79 0.98 -32.31
C LEU A 256 8.21 1.28 -31.83
N GLY A 257 8.91 2.22 -32.50
CA GLY A 257 10.28 2.58 -32.14
C GLY A 257 11.23 1.39 -32.21
N LYS A 258 12.01 1.23 -31.17
CA LYS A 258 13.05 0.17 -31.03
C LYS A 258 12.49 -1.27 -31.11
N HIS A 259 11.19 -1.44 -30.89
CA HIS A 259 10.56 -2.78 -30.95
C HIS A 259 10.40 -3.29 -32.36
N TYR A 260 10.34 -2.40 -33.35
CA TYR A 260 10.13 -2.80 -34.73
C TYR A 260 11.43 -3.27 -35.39
N MET A 261 11.42 -4.49 -35.91
CA MET A 261 12.62 -5.14 -36.44
C MET A 261 12.62 -5.24 -37.98
N GLY A 262 11.49 -4.92 -38.64
CA GLY A 262 11.38 -5.00 -40.08
C GLY A 262 10.26 -5.94 -40.54
N HIS A 263 10.37 -6.38 -41.81
CA HIS A 263 9.31 -7.20 -42.41
C HIS A 263 9.85 -8.49 -43.00
N GLN A 264 8.96 -9.47 -43.12
CA GLN A 264 9.13 -10.69 -43.91
C GLN A 264 8.01 -10.75 -44.97
N ILE A 265 8.28 -11.44 -46.05
CA ILE A 265 7.33 -11.59 -47.19
C ILE A 265 7.03 -13.07 -47.36
N VAL A 266 5.77 -13.43 -47.57
CA VAL A 266 5.37 -14.84 -47.73
C VAL A 266 4.05 -14.90 -48.53
N SER A 267 3.83 -16.03 -49.17
CA SER A 267 2.48 -16.44 -49.61
C SER A 267 2.12 -17.74 -48.86
N ALA A 268 1.38 -17.58 -47.75
CA ALA A 268 0.99 -18.71 -46.90
C ALA A 268 0.09 -19.69 -47.70
N GLN A 269 -0.74 -19.18 -48.59
CA GLN A 269 -1.62 -19.98 -49.43
C GLN A 269 -0.84 -20.95 -50.34
N MET A 270 0.19 -20.46 -51.03
CA MET A 270 1.08 -21.28 -51.85
C MET A 270 1.82 -22.32 -51.02
N ALA A 271 2.38 -21.88 -49.89
CA ALA A 271 3.11 -22.74 -48.93
C ALA A 271 2.18 -23.87 -48.44
N PHE A 272 0.93 -23.55 -48.15
CA PHE A 272 -0.04 -24.53 -47.70
C PHE A 272 -0.25 -25.64 -48.77
N TYR A 273 -0.32 -25.27 -50.04
CA TYR A 273 -0.47 -26.28 -51.12
C TYR A 273 0.80 -27.15 -51.27
N GLY A 274 1.95 -26.57 -50.97
CA GLY A 274 3.20 -27.33 -50.95
C GLY A 274 3.32 -28.30 -49.76
N LEU A 275 2.77 -27.95 -48.61
CA LEU A 275 2.91 -28.66 -47.34
C LEU A 275 1.78 -29.67 -47.06
N SER A 276 0.54 -29.35 -47.47
CA SER A 276 -0.64 -30.16 -47.13
C SER A 276 -0.55 -31.55 -47.70
N GLN A 277 -0.95 -32.56 -46.94
CA GLN A 277 -0.95 -34.00 -47.34
C GLN A 277 -2.33 -34.62 -47.10
N ALA A 278 -2.99 -34.29 -46.01
CA ALA A 278 -4.26 -34.87 -45.60
C ALA A 278 -5.42 -33.98 -46.11
N LEU A 279 -5.77 -34.12 -47.35
CA LEU A 279 -6.88 -33.39 -48.01
C LEU A 279 -7.91 -34.36 -48.57
N ILE A 280 -9.17 -34.03 -48.42
CA ILE A 280 -10.28 -34.79 -48.99
C ILE A 280 -10.25 -34.55 -50.52
N PRO A 281 -10.18 -35.60 -51.34
CA PRO A 281 -10.29 -35.44 -52.80
C PRO A 281 -11.57 -34.68 -53.19
N GLU A 282 -11.46 -33.81 -54.20
CA GLU A 282 -12.54 -32.94 -54.69
C GLU A 282 -12.94 -31.82 -53.71
N SER A 283 -12.24 -31.67 -52.56
CA SER A 283 -12.39 -30.48 -51.72
C SER A 283 -11.74 -29.28 -52.39
N ASP A 284 -12.17 -28.07 -52.02
CA ASP A 284 -11.63 -26.81 -52.55
C ASP A 284 -10.10 -26.72 -52.38
N PHE A 285 -9.58 -27.12 -51.22
CA PHE A 285 -8.13 -27.14 -50.97
C PHE A 285 -7.40 -28.14 -51.88
N TYR A 286 -8.01 -29.31 -52.09
CA TYR A 286 -7.45 -30.34 -52.97
C TYR A 286 -7.35 -29.84 -54.40
N GLU A 287 -8.47 -29.31 -54.94
CA GLU A 287 -8.54 -28.80 -56.31
C GLU A 287 -7.55 -27.66 -56.55
N LYS A 288 -7.49 -26.72 -55.66
CA LYS A 288 -6.53 -25.60 -55.72
C LYS A 288 -5.09 -26.09 -55.65
N LYS A 289 -4.79 -27.05 -54.78
CA LYS A 289 -3.47 -27.70 -54.71
C LYS A 289 -3.10 -28.34 -56.04
N GLN A 290 -4.01 -29.11 -56.62
CA GLN A 290 -3.76 -29.77 -57.92
C GLN A 290 -3.48 -28.74 -59.03
N LYS A 291 -4.17 -27.62 -59.04
CA LYS A 291 -3.94 -26.51 -59.95
C LYS A 291 -2.50 -25.97 -59.87
N PHE A 292 -2.00 -25.77 -58.66
CA PHE A 292 -0.63 -25.28 -58.44
C PHE A 292 0.43 -26.36 -58.79
N LEU A 293 0.13 -27.61 -58.49
CA LEU A 293 1.05 -28.73 -58.78
C LEU A 293 1.21 -29.05 -60.28
N LYS A 294 0.36 -28.50 -61.13
CA LYS A 294 0.54 -28.58 -62.60
C LYS A 294 1.76 -27.77 -63.07
N ASP A 295 2.02 -26.65 -62.42
CA ASP A 295 3.09 -25.70 -62.79
C ASP A 295 4.33 -25.79 -61.92
N PHE A 296 4.24 -26.31 -60.67
CA PHE A 296 5.32 -26.33 -59.68
C PHE A 296 5.34 -27.65 -58.92
N LYS A 297 6.54 -28.13 -58.57
CA LYS A 297 6.69 -29.22 -57.61
C LYS A 297 6.40 -28.69 -56.20
N ALA A 298 5.96 -29.56 -55.28
CA ALA A 298 5.63 -29.16 -53.88
C ALA A 298 6.80 -28.45 -53.19
N GLY A 299 8.01 -28.92 -53.35
CA GLY A 299 9.21 -28.26 -52.77
C GLY A 299 9.49 -26.88 -53.38
N GLU A 300 9.23 -26.72 -54.67
CA GLU A 300 9.38 -25.44 -55.36
C GLU A 300 8.38 -24.39 -54.83
N LEU A 301 7.16 -24.82 -54.47
CA LEU A 301 6.15 -23.93 -53.87
C LEU A 301 6.63 -23.34 -52.55
N LEU A 302 7.42 -24.11 -51.75
CA LEU A 302 7.96 -23.63 -50.48
C LEU A 302 9.02 -22.53 -50.67
N TYR A 303 9.81 -22.60 -51.72
CA TYR A 303 10.80 -21.56 -52.07
C TYR A 303 10.13 -20.36 -52.74
N GLN A 304 9.28 -20.61 -53.73
CA GLN A 304 8.60 -19.53 -54.47
C GLN A 304 7.65 -18.74 -53.61
N SER A 305 7.06 -19.35 -52.59
CA SER A 305 6.20 -18.69 -51.60
C SER A 305 6.96 -17.90 -50.57
N HIS A 306 8.30 -17.98 -50.53
CA HIS A 306 9.18 -17.47 -49.48
C HIS A 306 8.89 -18.05 -48.08
N PHE A 307 8.14 -19.13 -48.01
CA PHE A 307 7.80 -19.78 -46.72
C PHE A 307 9.00 -20.44 -46.09
N LYS A 308 9.84 -21.15 -46.87
CA LYS A 308 11.00 -21.83 -46.34
C LYS A 308 11.99 -20.82 -45.68
N PRO A 309 12.33 -19.69 -46.33
CA PRO A 309 13.11 -18.65 -45.68
C PRO A 309 12.47 -18.11 -44.38
N LEU A 310 11.14 -17.94 -44.33
CA LEU A 310 10.46 -17.50 -43.10
C LEU A 310 10.57 -18.54 -41.98
N ALA A 311 10.33 -19.84 -42.31
CA ALA A 311 10.46 -20.91 -41.32
C ALA A 311 11.89 -21.05 -40.79
N GLU A 312 12.88 -20.90 -41.68
CA GLU A 312 14.32 -20.88 -41.29
C GLU A 312 14.64 -19.67 -40.41
N PHE A 313 14.09 -18.51 -40.74
CA PHE A 313 14.23 -17.31 -39.92
C PHE A 313 13.67 -17.55 -38.51
N ILE A 314 12.49 -18.13 -38.38
CA ILE A 314 11.89 -18.45 -37.07
C ILE A 314 12.80 -19.42 -36.31
N ALA A 315 13.25 -20.52 -36.97
CA ALA A 315 14.05 -21.57 -36.34
C ALA A 315 15.45 -21.10 -35.96
N GLU A 316 16.13 -20.36 -36.84
CA GLU A 316 17.55 -20.04 -36.71
C GLU A 316 17.84 -18.69 -36.07
N VAL A 317 16.97 -17.70 -36.30
CA VAL A 317 17.19 -16.35 -35.81
C VAL A 317 16.43 -16.11 -34.49
N LEU A 318 15.13 -16.39 -34.47
CA LEU A 318 14.31 -16.13 -33.28
C LEU A 318 14.55 -17.15 -32.17
N LEU A 319 14.66 -18.44 -32.51
CA LEU A 319 14.77 -19.50 -31.49
C LEU A 319 16.22 -19.70 -30.99
N LYS A 320 17.24 -19.30 -31.75
CA LYS A 320 18.65 -19.49 -31.38
C LYS A 320 19.00 -18.86 -30.03
N ASN A 321 18.46 -17.67 -29.75
CA ASN A 321 18.73 -16.96 -28.49
C ASN A 321 17.45 -16.95 -27.60
N SER A 322 16.56 -17.91 -27.81
CA SER A 322 15.27 -17.96 -27.11
C SER A 322 15.40 -18.04 -25.60
N HIS A 323 16.35 -18.85 -25.11
CA HIS A 323 16.53 -19.03 -23.66
C HIS A 323 16.90 -17.71 -22.98
N ALA A 324 17.87 -16.96 -23.53
CA ALA A 324 18.26 -15.65 -23.02
C ALA A 324 17.10 -14.65 -23.08
N LYS A 325 16.36 -14.64 -24.20
CA LYS A 325 15.19 -13.76 -24.38
C LYS A 325 14.06 -14.09 -23.38
N ILE A 326 13.79 -15.36 -23.14
CA ILE A 326 12.80 -15.82 -22.16
C ILE A 326 13.17 -15.32 -20.77
N ILE A 327 14.41 -15.57 -20.35
CA ILE A 327 14.92 -15.15 -19.04
C ILE A 327 14.79 -13.63 -18.90
N GLN A 328 15.25 -12.90 -19.91
CA GLN A 328 15.24 -11.43 -19.90
C GLN A 328 13.82 -10.86 -19.80
N LEU A 329 12.89 -11.36 -20.61
CA LEU A 329 11.49 -10.91 -20.58
C LEU A 329 10.84 -11.17 -19.21
N ASN A 330 11.02 -12.37 -18.69
CA ASN A 330 10.42 -12.77 -17.41
C ASN A 330 11.07 -12.01 -16.23
N CYS A 331 12.37 -11.74 -16.31
CA CYS A 331 13.06 -10.87 -15.34
C CYS A 331 12.50 -9.44 -15.39
N ASN A 332 12.24 -8.92 -16.59
CA ASN A 332 11.66 -7.58 -16.76
C ASN A 332 10.25 -7.49 -16.16
N LYS A 333 9.43 -8.53 -16.35
CA LYS A 333 8.08 -8.60 -15.74
C LYS A 333 8.17 -8.59 -14.20
N ALA A 334 9.06 -9.40 -13.65
CA ALA A 334 9.28 -9.46 -12.20
C ALA A 334 9.80 -8.11 -11.66
N LEU A 335 10.75 -7.49 -12.36
CA LEU A 335 11.28 -6.17 -12.02
C LEU A 335 10.17 -5.12 -11.97
N LYS A 336 9.31 -5.08 -12.99
CA LYS A 336 8.20 -4.14 -13.08
C LYS A 336 7.29 -4.24 -11.84
N VAL A 337 6.93 -5.47 -11.46
CA VAL A 337 6.09 -5.74 -10.27
C VAL A 337 6.79 -5.23 -8.99
N VAL A 338 8.07 -5.57 -8.82
CA VAL A 338 8.86 -5.18 -7.64
C VAL A 338 8.98 -3.65 -7.56
N GLU A 339 9.25 -3.00 -8.68
CA GLU A 339 9.39 -1.53 -8.75
C GLU A 339 8.05 -0.82 -8.45
N GLN A 340 6.94 -1.37 -8.92
CA GLN A 340 5.59 -0.86 -8.60
C GLN A 340 5.31 -0.95 -7.10
N LEU A 341 5.64 -2.08 -6.47
CA LEU A 341 5.47 -2.26 -5.03
C LEU A 341 6.38 -1.30 -4.24
N GLN A 342 7.59 -1.13 -4.67
CA GLN A 342 8.50 -0.14 -4.07
C GLN A 342 7.97 1.29 -4.16
N UNK A 343 7.55 1.62 -5.04
CA UNK A 343 6.99 2.84 -5.27
C UNK A 343 5.85 3.12 -4.44
N ALA A 344 4.99 2.18 -4.52
CA ALA A 344 3.81 2.28 -3.67
C ALA A 344 4.16 2.49 -2.18
N ILE A 345 5.08 1.69 -1.67
CA ILE A 345 5.58 1.80 -0.30
C ILE A 345 6.21 3.18 -0.05
N LYS A 346 7.08 3.60 -0.94
CA LYS A 346 7.77 4.89 -0.81
C LYS A 346 6.75 6.04 -0.77
N THR A 347 5.80 6.03 -1.68
CA THR A 347 4.72 7.03 -1.76
C THR A 347 3.89 7.04 -0.47
N THR A 348 3.55 5.86 0.05
CA THR A 348 2.80 5.71 1.31
C THR A 348 3.58 6.34 2.48
N ILE A 349 4.88 6.05 2.58
CA ILE A 349 5.73 6.63 3.63
C ILE A 349 5.78 8.16 3.50
N GLU A 350 6.15 8.67 2.32
CA GLU A 350 6.40 10.11 2.11
C GLU A 350 5.14 10.97 2.16
N LYS A 351 4.06 10.49 1.54
CA LYS A 351 2.83 11.28 1.40
C LYS A 351 1.81 11.05 2.52
N ARG A 352 1.96 9.97 3.30
CA ARG A 352 0.98 9.61 4.34
C ARG A 352 1.61 9.52 5.72
N ILE A 353 2.54 8.60 5.91
CA ILE A 353 3.07 8.29 7.23
C ILE A 353 3.91 9.46 7.79
N ASP A 354 4.79 10.06 6.99
CA ASP A 354 5.67 11.14 7.45
C ASP A 354 4.88 12.40 7.85
N PRO A 355 3.90 12.89 7.07
CA PRO A 355 3.07 13.99 7.53
C PRO A 355 2.29 13.66 8.81
N MET A 356 1.75 12.44 8.95
CA MET A 356 1.04 12.00 10.16
C MET A 356 1.96 12.00 11.39
N ILE A 357 3.19 11.50 11.25
CA ILE A 357 4.18 11.50 12.33
C ILE A 357 4.47 12.94 12.77
N LYS A 358 4.72 13.82 11.81
CA LYS A 358 5.02 15.24 12.07
C LYS A 358 3.88 15.92 12.82
N GLU A 359 2.67 15.78 12.32
CA GLU A 359 1.48 16.39 12.91
C GLU A 359 1.19 15.83 14.31
N ALA A 360 1.31 14.51 14.50
CA ALA A 360 1.15 13.87 15.80
C ALA A 360 2.21 14.35 16.80
N GLN A 361 3.45 14.56 16.34
CA GLN A 361 4.54 15.14 17.15
C GLN A 361 4.21 16.56 17.60
N GLU A 362 3.71 17.40 16.70
CA GLU A 362 3.31 18.77 17.01
C GLU A 362 2.20 18.81 18.06
N HIS A 363 1.16 18.01 17.89
CA HIS A 363 0.05 17.90 18.85
C HIS A 363 0.51 17.34 20.20
N GLN A 364 1.43 16.37 20.19
CA GLN A 364 2.01 15.79 21.41
C GLN A 364 2.81 16.86 22.16
N GLN A 365 3.63 17.65 21.47
CA GLN A 365 4.41 18.75 22.06
C GLN A 365 3.51 19.81 22.69
N GLU A 366 2.43 20.18 22.00
CA GLU A 366 1.45 21.13 22.52
C GLU A 366 0.77 20.58 23.77
N ALA A 367 0.38 19.31 23.77
CA ALA A 367 -0.22 18.65 24.94
C ALA A 367 0.76 18.63 26.12
N HIS A 368 2.04 18.29 25.88
CA HIS A 368 3.10 18.30 26.91
C HIS A 368 3.26 19.71 27.49
N TYR A 369 3.30 20.74 26.64
CA TYR A 369 3.38 22.14 27.07
C TYR A 369 2.18 22.51 27.95
N ASN A 370 0.97 22.14 27.56
CA ASN A 370 -0.26 22.43 28.33
C ASN A 370 -0.27 21.70 29.67
N LEU A 371 0.21 20.45 29.71
CA LEU A 371 0.36 19.68 30.96
C LEU A 371 1.36 20.36 31.89
N ASP A 372 2.51 20.80 31.39
CA ASP A 372 3.53 21.50 32.18
C ASP A 372 3.01 22.82 32.70
N ARG A 373 2.35 23.61 31.87
CA ARG A 373 1.74 24.88 32.24
C ARG A 373 0.67 24.69 33.32
N SER A 374 -0.20 23.71 33.19
CA SER A 374 -1.24 23.39 34.18
C SER A 374 -0.60 22.92 35.50
N THR A 375 0.51 22.16 35.43
CA THR A 375 1.25 21.70 36.59
C THR A 375 1.84 22.88 37.37
N GLU A 376 2.52 23.79 36.71
CA GLU A 376 3.11 24.97 37.34
C GLU A 376 2.01 25.89 37.92
N LYS A 377 0.90 26.07 37.21
CA LYS A 377 -0.26 26.80 37.70
C LYS A 377 -0.86 26.15 38.95
N PHE A 378 -0.97 24.82 38.96
CA PHE A 378 -1.46 24.04 40.11
C PHE A 378 -0.56 24.25 41.34
N ILE A 379 0.77 24.10 41.18
CA ILE A 379 1.76 24.31 42.25
C ILE A 379 1.65 25.74 42.79
N LEU A 380 1.55 26.73 41.91
CA LEU A 380 1.41 28.14 42.30
C LEU A 380 0.10 28.36 43.07
N ASN A 381 -1.01 27.77 42.57
CA ASN A 381 -2.33 27.89 43.22
C ASN A 381 -2.33 27.25 44.63
N LEU A 382 -1.67 26.10 44.80
CA LEU A 382 -1.51 25.48 46.12
C LEU A 382 -0.78 26.45 47.09
N THR A 383 0.33 27.02 46.63
CA THR A 383 1.14 27.95 47.40
C THR A 383 0.34 29.20 47.81
N ASN A 384 -0.29 29.83 46.82
CA ASN A 384 -1.09 31.07 47.04
C ASN A 384 -2.29 30.80 47.93
N SER A 385 -2.97 29.66 47.75
CA SER A 385 -4.13 29.28 48.57
C SER A 385 -3.75 29.09 50.03
N ALA A 386 -2.62 28.40 50.29
CA ALA A 386 -2.11 28.17 51.65
C ALA A 386 -1.77 29.51 52.32
N PHE A 387 -1.06 30.40 51.61
CA PHE A 387 -0.65 31.70 52.16
C PHE A 387 -1.88 32.61 52.42
N TYR A 388 -2.84 32.57 51.53
CA TYR A 388 -4.09 33.30 51.73
C TYR A 388 -4.79 32.87 53.04
N GLU A 389 -4.95 31.57 53.25
CA GLU A 389 -5.60 31.06 54.47
C GLU A 389 -4.78 31.38 55.72
N ILE A 390 -3.45 31.35 55.63
CA ILE A 390 -2.56 31.73 56.76
C ILE A 390 -2.75 33.23 57.08
N ASP A 391 -2.85 34.11 56.08
CA ASP A 391 -3.09 35.53 56.25
C ASP A 391 -4.50 35.79 56.85
N GLN A 392 -5.51 35.05 56.40
CA GLN A 392 -6.87 35.14 57.01
C GLN A 392 -6.84 34.70 58.47
N PHE A 393 -6.23 33.57 58.75
CA PHE A 393 -6.04 33.06 60.13
C PHE A 393 -5.38 34.12 61.02
N LYS A 394 -4.27 34.72 60.54
CA LYS A 394 -3.58 35.79 61.24
C LYS A 394 -4.48 36.97 61.54
N SER A 395 -5.25 37.41 60.57
CA SER A 395 -6.19 38.53 60.67
C SER A 395 -7.32 38.24 61.68
N ASP A 396 -7.93 37.07 61.54
CA ASP A 396 -9.08 36.64 62.37
C ASP A 396 -8.68 36.48 63.84
N LEU A 397 -7.53 35.81 64.06
CA LEU A 397 -7.02 35.61 65.43
C LEU A 397 -6.63 36.94 66.07
N ARG A 398 -6.00 37.85 65.33
CA ARG A 398 -5.69 39.21 65.79
C ARG A 398 -6.95 39.94 66.22
N GLU A 399 -7.97 39.93 65.36
CA GLU A 399 -9.25 40.62 65.58
C GLU A 399 -9.92 40.10 66.86
N LYS A 400 -10.02 38.78 67.00
CA LYS A 400 -10.59 38.13 68.20
C LYS A 400 -9.82 38.53 69.46
N MET A 401 -8.50 38.49 69.43
CA MET A 401 -7.67 38.84 70.57
C MET A 401 -7.84 40.31 70.91
N TYR A 402 -7.86 41.22 69.96
CA TYR A 402 -8.06 42.65 70.19
C TYR A 402 -9.43 42.91 70.80
N ALA A 403 -10.48 42.19 70.41
CA ALA A 403 -11.80 42.31 71.03
C ALA A 403 -11.77 41.91 72.52
N HIS A 404 -11.05 40.83 72.86
CA HIS A 404 -10.88 40.42 74.27
C HIS A 404 -10.06 41.44 75.02
N ILE A 405 -8.90 41.90 74.52
CA ILE A 405 -8.00 42.87 75.16
C ILE A 405 -8.72 44.19 75.43
N ASN A 406 -9.59 44.61 74.52
CA ASN A 406 -10.37 45.85 74.69
C ASN A 406 -11.34 45.80 75.88
N LYS A 407 -11.67 44.58 76.37
CA LYS A 407 -12.48 44.36 77.57
C LYS A 407 -11.64 44.50 78.89
N ASN A 408 -10.35 44.84 78.79
CA ASN A 408 -9.48 45.13 79.90
C ASN A 408 -9.13 43.87 80.73
N ILE A 409 -8.83 42.78 80.07
CA ILE A 409 -8.49 41.46 80.69
C ILE A 409 -7.09 41.48 81.33
N GLU A 410 -6.81 40.55 82.28
CA GLU A 410 -5.53 40.37 82.90
C GLU A 410 -4.55 39.58 81.98
N ASP A 411 -3.23 39.68 82.28
CA ASP A 411 -2.21 39.09 81.42
C ASP A 411 -2.33 37.57 81.34
N GLU A 412 -2.57 36.90 82.47
CA GLU A 412 -2.76 35.43 82.48
C GLU A 412 -4.03 35.02 81.70
N GLU A 413 -5.11 35.79 81.87
CA GLU A 413 -6.36 35.60 81.10
C GLU A 413 -6.11 35.79 79.57
N CYS A 414 -5.33 36.81 79.23
CA CYS A 414 -4.93 37.06 77.82
C CYS A 414 -4.16 35.89 77.26
N LYS A 415 -3.24 35.28 77.97
CA LYS A 415 -2.47 34.11 77.56
C LYS A 415 -3.36 32.87 77.35
N GLU A 416 -4.24 32.61 78.31
CA GLU A 416 -5.15 31.45 78.17
C GLU A 416 -6.12 31.59 77.00
N ILE A 417 -6.66 32.79 76.82
CA ILE A 417 -7.54 33.07 75.64
C ILE A 417 -6.72 32.91 74.37
N PHE A 418 -5.53 33.48 74.26
CA PHE A 418 -4.65 33.37 73.09
C PHE A 418 -4.38 31.89 72.75
N LYS A 419 -4.01 31.09 73.77
CA LYS A 419 -3.72 29.66 73.64
C LYS A 419 -4.96 28.92 73.07
N ASN A 420 -6.13 29.15 73.63
CA ASN A 420 -7.39 28.48 73.22
C ASN A 420 -7.80 28.92 71.80
N GLU A 421 -7.77 30.20 71.48
CA GLU A 421 -8.08 30.73 70.16
C GLU A 421 -7.07 30.24 69.11
N LEU A 422 -5.77 30.10 69.48
CA LEU A 422 -4.72 29.58 68.64
C LEU A 422 -4.97 28.10 68.29
N ILE A 423 -5.31 27.25 69.28
CA ILE A 423 -5.60 25.82 69.06
C ILE A 423 -6.78 25.69 68.09
N GLN A 424 -7.88 26.36 68.36
CA GLN A 424 -9.09 26.35 67.49
C GLN A 424 -8.77 26.91 66.09
N GLY A 425 -8.03 28.01 66.05
CA GLY A 425 -7.66 28.68 64.81
C GLY A 425 -6.78 27.78 63.90
N ILE A 426 -5.81 27.08 64.50
CA ILE A 426 -4.92 26.13 63.77
C ILE A 426 -5.73 24.96 63.20
N GLU A 427 -6.68 24.42 63.97
CA GLU A 427 -7.58 23.35 63.50
C GLU A 427 -8.41 23.83 62.29
N THR A 428 -8.97 25.03 62.42
CA THR A 428 -9.74 25.65 61.31
C THR A 428 -8.84 25.92 60.12
N LEU A 429 -7.68 26.49 60.28
CA LEU A 429 -6.67 26.75 59.25
C LEU A 429 -6.33 25.47 58.49
N HIS A 430 -6.12 24.38 59.22
CA HIS A 430 -5.79 23.07 58.63
C HIS A 430 -6.91 22.61 57.70
N GLU A 431 -8.17 22.68 58.14
CA GLU A 431 -9.31 22.24 57.33
C GLU A 431 -9.54 23.21 56.12
N ASP A 432 -9.34 24.51 56.29
CA ASP A 432 -9.47 25.53 55.23
C ASP A 432 -8.40 25.28 54.13
N ILE A 433 -7.12 25.08 54.53
CA ILE A 433 -6.04 24.76 53.58
C ILE A 433 -6.35 23.45 52.85
N LYS A 434 -6.80 22.43 53.58
CA LYS A 434 -7.16 21.12 53.04
C LYS A 434 -8.30 21.25 52.01
N TRP A 435 -9.32 22.05 52.33
CA TRP A 435 -10.43 22.32 51.41
C TRP A 435 -9.93 23.03 50.12
N ARG A 436 -9.13 24.07 50.28
CA ARG A 436 -8.53 24.82 49.15
C ARG A 436 -7.71 23.89 48.25
N PHE A 437 -6.91 23.04 48.86
CA PHE A 437 -6.06 22.10 48.12
C PHE A 437 -6.91 21.11 47.31
N ARG A 438 -8.02 20.61 47.86
CA ARG A 438 -8.98 19.75 47.16
C ARG A 438 -9.58 20.48 45.94
N GLU A 439 -9.92 21.73 46.10
CA GLU A 439 -10.46 22.53 44.97
C GLU A 439 -9.39 22.77 43.90
N CYS A 440 -8.16 23.04 44.26
CA CYS A 440 -7.04 23.15 43.33
C CYS A 440 -6.81 21.84 42.58
N GLU A 441 -6.83 20.72 43.29
CA GLU A 441 -6.65 19.37 42.73
C GLU A 441 -7.76 19.03 41.73
N LYS A 442 -9.00 19.30 42.08
CA LYS A 442 -10.18 19.06 41.20
C LYS A 442 -10.06 19.87 39.90
N ARG A 443 -9.65 21.14 40.02
CA ARG A 443 -9.46 22.02 38.84
C ARG A 443 -8.30 21.51 37.97
N PHE A 444 -7.19 21.12 38.59
CA PHE A 444 -6.01 20.56 37.91
C PHE A 444 -6.37 19.26 37.17
N ASP A 445 -7.08 18.34 37.81
CA ASP A 445 -7.57 17.10 37.24
C ASP A 445 -8.42 17.37 35.97
N GLY A 446 -9.31 18.37 36.07
CA GLY A 446 -10.11 18.81 34.92
C GLY A 446 -9.26 19.35 33.76
N GLU A 447 -8.25 20.19 34.07
CA GLU A 447 -7.34 20.75 33.05
C GLU A 447 -6.51 19.67 32.37
N ILE A 448 -6.01 18.67 33.12
CA ILE A 448 -5.25 17.52 32.59
C ILE A 448 -6.15 16.68 31.65
N LYS A 449 -7.34 16.33 32.11
CA LYS A 449 -8.32 15.55 31.32
C LYS A 449 -8.66 16.25 30.01
N GLU A 450 -8.87 17.55 30.06
CA GLU A 450 -9.19 18.36 28.87
C GLU A 450 -8.01 18.41 27.89
N ALA A 451 -6.78 18.61 28.38
CA ALA A 451 -5.58 18.63 27.54
C ALA A 451 -5.39 17.30 26.81
N ILE A 452 -5.60 16.18 27.50
CA ILE A 452 -5.49 14.82 26.92
C ILE A 452 -6.60 14.58 25.90
N LYS A 453 -7.83 14.98 26.22
CA LYS A 453 -9.00 14.87 25.33
C LYS A 453 -8.81 15.69 24.05
N GLN A 454 -8.24 16.88 24.16
CA GLN A 454 -7.93 17.72 23.00
C GLN A 454 -6.85 17.08 22.11
N LEU A 455 -5.81 16.49 22.70
CA LEU A 455 -4.79 15.75 21.96
C LEU A 455 -5.42 14.59 21.19
N GLU A 456 -6.23 13.79 21.86
CA GLU A 456 -6.94 12.65 21.26
C GLU A 456 -7.81 13.10 20.10
N TYR A 457 -8.60 14.16 20.29
CA TYR A 457 -9.49 14.74 19.26
C TYR A 457 -8.69 15.22 18.04
N ARG A 458 -7.59 15.95 18.24
CA ARG A 458 -6.77 16.49 17.15
C ARG A 458 -6.11 15.36 16.34
N ILE A 459 -5.63 14.31 16.99
CA ILE A 459 -5.06 13.14 16.31
C ILE A 459 -6.15 12.47 15.48
N LYS A 460 -7.34 12.26 16.03
CA LYS A 460 -8.49 11.67 15.32
C LYS A 460 -8.93 12.56 14.15
N ASP A 461 -8.94 13.89 14.32
CA ASP A 461 -9.31 14.85 13.29
C ASP A 461 -8.30 14.84 12.12
N SER A 462 -7.00 14.84 12.42
CA SER A 462 -5.94 14.72 11.41
C SER A 462 -6.07 13.43 10.61
N LEU A 463 -6.42 12.34 11.27
CA LEU A 463 -6.64 11.04 10.63
C LEU A 463 -7.88 11.05 9.75
N ALA A 464 -8.95 11.73 10.18
CA ALA A 464 -10.19 11.89 9.40
C ALA A 464 -9.95 12.70 8.12
N MET A 465 -9.05 13.70 8.15
CA MET A 465 -8.67 14.48 6.97
C MET A 465 -8.01 13.62 5.89
N LEU A 466 -7.38 12.50 6.26
CA LEU A 466 -6.77 11.57 5.31
C LEU A 466 -7.80 10.71 4.57
N GLU A 467 -9.05 10.67 5.03
CA GLU A 467 -10.12 9.90 4.38
C GLU A 467 -10.42 10.37 2.95
N HIS A 468 -10.10 11.62 2.62
CA HIS A 468 -10.48 12.23 1.34
C HIS A 468 -9.32 12.35 0.34
N ILE A 469 -8.15 11.79 0.64
CA ILE A 469 -7.01 11.90 -0.27
C ILE A 469 -6.94 10.65 -1.15
N SER A 470 -7.18 10.82 -2.46
CA SER A 470 -7.00 9.75 -3.44
C SER A 470 -5.53 9.67 -3.86
N ILE A 471 -4.99 8.46 -3.88
CA ILE A 471 -3.68 8.18 -4.49
C ILE A 471 -3.91 8.02 -6.01
N ASP A 472 -3.02 8.59 -6.82
CA ASP A 472 -3.01 8.37 -8.27
C ASP A 472 -3.00 6.86 -8.56
N GLY A 473 -4.09 6.37 -9.15
CA GLY A 473 -4.31 4.94 -9.38
C GLY A 473 -5.63 4.41 -8.83
N GLY A 474 -6.47 5.28 -8.27
CA GLY A 474 -7.82 4.92 -7.84
C GLY A 474 -7.90 4.26 -6.47
N PHE A 475 -6.93 4.52 -5.60
CA PHE A 475 -6.93 3.99 -4.24
C PHE A 475 -7.42 5.05 -3.26
N ASN A 476 -8.59 4.83 -2.68
CA ASN A 476 -9.09 5.59 -1.55
C ASN A 476 -8.64 4.88 -0.27
N LEU A 477 -7.68 5.47 0.43
CA LEU A 477 -7.24 4.99 1.73
C LEU A 477 -8.06 5.73 2.80
N ASN A 478 -9.01 5.05 3.40
CA ASN A 478 -9.68 5.53 4.60
C ASN A 478 -8.81 5.13 5.79
N PHE A 479 -8.08 6.09 6.32
CA PHE A 479 -7.20 5.89 7.45
C PHE A 479 -7.97 6.09 8.75
N ASP A 480 -7.95 5.07 9.58
CA ASP A 480 -8.45 5.18 10.94
C ASP A 480 -7.39 4.61 11.88
N THR A 481 -6.95 5.41 12.80
CA THR A 481 -5.87 5.01 13.69
C THR A 481 -6.25 5.16 15.15
N ASP A 482 -5.73 4.26 15.95
CA ASP A 482 -5.58 4.45 17.38
C ASP A 482 -4.78 5.75 17.60
N SER A 483 -5.33 6.64 18.41
CA SER A 483 -4.66 7.88 18.81
C SER A 483 -3.37 7.63 19.61
N GLY A 484 -3.10 6.36 19.96
CA GLY A 484 -2.01 5.98 20.85
C GLY A 484 -2.31 6.40 22.31
N ILE A 485 -3.55 6.79 22.57
CA ILE A 485 -4.01 7.27 23.86
C ILE A 485 -5.08 6.28 24.36
N ASP A 486 -4.67 5.40 25.27
CA ASP A 486 -5.61 4.50 25.94
C ASP A 486 -6.33 5.29 27.04
N GLY A 487 -7.52 5.76 26.75
CA GLY A 487 -8.34 6.54 27.68
C GLY A 487 -8.61 5.82 29.00
N THR A 488 -8.69 4.48 28.97
CA THR A 488 -8.90 3.65 30.17
C THR A 488 -7.64 3.62 31.04
N LYS A 489 -6.49 3.38 30.45
CA LYS A 489 -5.19 3.41 31.15
C LYS A 489 -4.88 4.81 31.65
N LEU A 490 -5.27 5.81 30.88
CA LEU A 490 -5.07 7.21 31.25
C LEU A 490 -5.94 7.61 32.44
N ALA A 491 -7.21 7.22 32.44
CA ALA A 491 -8.15 7.47 33.54
C ALA A 491 -7.66 6.81 34.84
N THR A 492 -7.14 5.58 34.74
CA THR A 492 -6.53 4.90 35.90
C THR A 492 -5.21 5.56 36.32
N SER A 493 -4.42 6.07 35.39
CA SER A 493 -3.18 6.81 35.70
C SER A 493 -3.47 8.12 36.42
N ILE A 494 -4.49 8.85 36.03
CA ILE A 494 -4.90 10.12 36.66
C ILE A 494 -5.46 9.83 38.07
N GLY A 495 -6.33 8.83 38.19
CA GLY A 495 -6.82 8.37 39.49
C GLY A 495 -5.72 7.84 40.41
N GLY A 496 -4.68 7.24 39.81
CA GLY A 496 -3.50 6.74 40.48
C GLY A 496 -2.44 7.78 40.83
N LEU A 497 -2.63 9.06 40.42
CA LEU A 497 -1.71 10.13 40.80
C LEU A 497 -1.71 10.35 42.31
N GLY A 498 -2.79 9.96 43.01
CA GLY A 498 -2.85 9.92 44.47
C GLY A 498 -2.60 11.29 45.11
N LEU A 499 -2.97 12.38 44.44
CA LEU A 499 -2.78 13.75 44.93
C LEU A 499 -3.48 13.95 46.28
N LEU A 500 -4.64 13.27 46.47
CA LEU A 500 -5.36 13.27 47.75
C LEU A 500 -4.54 12.68 48.88
N GLY A 501 -3.68 11.72 48.64
CA GLY A 501 -2.78 11.13 49.64
C GLY A 501 -1.70 12.08 50.15
N ILE A 502 -1.39 13.13 49.38
CA ILE A 502 -0.37 14.13 49.76
C ILE A 502 -0.81 14.89 51.04
N PHE A 503 -2.11 15.11 51.20
CA PHE A 503 -2.66 15.94 52.26
C PHE A 503 -3.18 15.14 53.48
N ASN A 504 -3.38 13.84 53.31
CA ASN A 504 -3.82 12.98 54.41
C ASN A 504 -2.78 12.79 55.53
N ALA A 505 -1.51 13.08 55.22
CA ALA A 505 -0.40 12.98 56.18
C ALA A 505 -0.15 14.26 56.96
N TRP A 506 -0.91 15.36 56.74
CA TRP A 506 -0.77 16.60 57.48
C TRP A 506 -1.43 16.44 58.84
N ASN A 507 -0.61 16.57 59.88
CA ASN A 507 -1.05 16.46 61.25
C ASN A 507 -1.12 17.88 61.88
N PRO A 508 -2.32 18.41 62.22
CA PRO A 508 -2.41 19.73 62.85
C PRO A 508 -1.74 19.80 64.22
N MET A 509 -1.63 18.65 64.91
CA MET A 509 -0.91 18.58 66.21
C MET A 509 0.59 18.86 66.02
N GLY A 510 1.16 18.57 64.85
CA GLY A 510 2.54 18.94 64.50
C GLY A 510 2.77 20.44 64.49
N TRP A 511 1.79 21.22 64.04
CA TRP A 511 1.87 22.68 64.05
C TRP A 511 1.77 23.23 65.47
N LEU A 512 0.94 22.66 66.32
CA LEU A 512 0.86 23.02 67.74
C LEU A 512 2.19 22.77 68.45
N ALA A 513 2.82 21.64 68.12
CA ALA A 513 4.15 21.32 68.66
C ALA A 513 5.23 22.35 68.22
N LEU A 514 5.18 22.80 66.95
CA LEU A 514 6.07 23.81 66.39
C LEU A 514 5.89 25.17 67.08
N THR A 515 4.70 25.47 67.57
CA THR A 515 4.37 26.76 68.21
C THR A 515 4.46 26.73 69.72
N ALA A 516 4.66 25.56 70.32
CA ALA A 516 4.70 25.40 71.82
C ALA A 516 5.71 26.30 72.49
N GLY A 517 6.90 26.44 71.90
CA GLY A 517 7.98 27.32 72.46
C GLY A 517 7.62 28.81 72.39
N ILE A 518 6.80 29.19 71.38
CA ILE A 518 6.35 30.60 71.25
C ILE A 518 5.26 30.90 72.27
N ILE A 519 4.33 29.96 72.45
CA ILE A 519 3.25 30.09 73.45
C ILE A 519 3.83 30.27 74.85
N THR A 520 4.88 29.51 75.20
CA THR A 520 5.54 29.66 76.48
C THR A 520 6.28 31.01 76.62
N GLY A 521 6.71 31.59 75.47
CA GLY A 521 7.36 32.91 75.45
C GLY A 521 6.43 34.07 75.87
N LEU A 522 5.10 33.89 75.75
CA LEU A 522 4.10 34.83 76.20
C LEU A 522 4.15 35.01 77.77
N VAL A 523 4.73 34.03 78.46
CA VAL A 523 4.90 34.04 79.93
C VAL A 523 5.82 35.18 80.37
N GLY A 524 6.73 35.61 79.49
CA GLY A 524 7.67 36.70 79.79
C GLY A 524 7.03 38.08 80.00
N ILE A 525 5.81 38.26 79.64
CA ILE A 525 5.09 39.55 79.77
C ILE A 525 4.73 39.81 81.26
N ALA A 526 4.60 38.77 82.04
CA ALA A 526 3.95 38.83 83.37
C ALA A 526 4.85 39.32 84.50
N ARG A 527 6.11 39.70 84.25
CA ARG A 527 7.00 40.15 85.32
C ARG A 527 7.51 41.58 85.21
N SER A 528 6.88 42.34 84.36
CA SER A 528 7.21 43.78 84.27
C SER A 528 6.26 44.59 85.09
N ILE A 529 6.68 45.76 85.38
CA ILE A 529 6.14 46.75 86.29
C ILE A 529 4.76 47.29 85.80
N TRP A 530 3.76 46.40 85.56
CA TRP A 530 2.46 46.75 84.93
C TRP A 530 1.48 47.38 85.89
N SER A 531 1.66 47.24 87.22
CA SER A 531 0.73 47.78 88.24
C SER A 531 0.67 49.32 88.30
N PHE A 532 1.65 50.00 87.69
CA PHE A 532 1.72 51.47 87.67
C PHE A 532 1.30 52.13 86.35
N PHE A 533 0.92 51.35 85.35
CA PHE A 533 0.54 51.94 84.03
C PHE A 533 -0.97 51.94 83.82
N SER A 534 -1.47 52.93 83.06
CA SER A 534 -2.84 53.05 82.75
C SER A 534 -3.33 51.83 81.91
N SER A 535 -4.60 51.53 82.01
CA SER A 535 -5.25 50.45 81.24
C SER A 535 -5.03 50.57 79.74
N ARG A 536 -4.82 51.79 79.25
CA ARG A 536 -4.50 52.03 77.81
C ARG A 536 -3.13 51.47 77.42
N TYR A 537 -2.15 51.69 78.27
CA TYR A 537 -0.77 51.20 78.08
C TYR A 537 -0.72 49.66 78.11
N LYS A 538 -1.38 49.08 79.09
CA LYS A 538 -1.47 47.62 79.28
C LYS A 538 -2.08 46.98 78.01
N ARG A 539 -3.21 47.49 77.51
CA ARG A 539 -3.84 47.03 76.29
C ARG A 539 -2.89 47.17 75.09
N SER A 540 -2.21 48.28 74.94
CA SER A 540 -1.25 48.52 73.86
C SER A 540 -0.10 47.47 73.87
N GLN A 541 0.41 47.16 75.05
CA GLN A 541 1.51 46.14 75.23
C GLN A 541 0.97 44.74 74.92
N GLN A 542 -0.22 44.38 75.41
CA GLN A 542 -0.86 43.10 75.13
C GLN A 542 -1.05 42.91 73.59
N LYS A 543 -1.55 43.92 72.90
CA LYS A 543 -1.71 43.91 71.45
C LYS A 543 -0.36 43.72 70.75
N LYS A 544 0.69 44.43 71.14
CA LYS A 544 2.06 44.29 70.58
C LYS A 544 2.59 42.87 70.74
N GLU A 545 2.43 42.29 71.94
CA GLU A 545 2.90 40.94 72.20
C GLU A 545 2.12 39.87 71.44
N VAL A 546 0.78 40.05 71.31
CA VAL A 546 -0.08 39.19 70.46
C VAL A 546 0.42 39.27 69.03
N ASP A 547 0.62 40.46 68.48
CA ASP A 547 1.08 40.67 67.11
C ASP A 547 2.42 40.01 66.84
N LYS A 548 3.37 40.21 67.78
CA LYS A 548 4.74 39.63 67.70
C LYS A 548 4.70 38.10 67.72
N ASN A 549 3.97 37.51 68.66
CA ASN A 549 3.83 36.07 68.78
C ASN A 549 3.10 35.46 67.59
N LEU A 550 1.98 36.09 67.13
CA LEU A 550 1.20 35.69 65.99
C LEU A 550 2.05 35.75 64.72
N HIS A 551 2.85 36.78 64.52
CA HIS A 551 3.78 36.90 63.41
C HIS A 551 4.78 35.73 63.38
N GLN A 552 5.42 35.45 64.55
CA GLN A 552 6.40 34.34 64.68
C GLN A 552 5.72 32.98 64.36
N ILE A 553 4.50 32.74 64.85
CA ILE A 553 3.76 31.50 64.63
C ILE A 553 3.45 31.36 63.13
N CYS A 554 2.91 32.45 62.53
CA CYS A 554 2.57 32.44 61.10
C CYS A 554 3.82 32.21 60.22
N GLU A 555 4.99 32.82 60.57
CA GLU A 555 6.24 32.58 59.87
C GLU A 555 6.65 31.11 59.94
N LYS A 556 6.53 30.46 61.09
CA LYS A 556 6.83 29.03 61.25
C LYS A 556 5.88 28.16 60.43
N ILE A 557 4.57 28.48 60.43
CA ILE A 557 3.56 27.79 59.64
C ILE A 557 3.89 27.96 58.14
N VAL A 558 4.22 29.17 57.69
CA VAL A 558 4.61 29.47 56.30
C VAL A 558 5.82 28.62 55.89
N GLN A 559 6.85 28.56 56.78
CA GLN A 559 8.07 27.77 56.52
C GLN A 559 7.74 26.27 56.41
N ASP A 560 6.91 25.73 57.30
CA ASP A 560 6.48 24.32 57.25
C ASP A 560 5.70 24.02 55.98
N VAL A 561 4.73 24.87 55.61
CA VAL A 561 3.93 24.75 54.37
C VAL A 561 4.86 24.80 53.17
N LYS A 562 5.80 25.75 53.09
CA LYS A 562 6.78 25.86 51.99
C LYS A 562 7.59 24.58 51.84
N SER A 563 8.15 24.08 52.97
CA SER A 563 8.95 22.86 52.99
C SER A 563 8.18 21.65 52.48
N ARG A 564 6.95 21.48 52.92
CA ARG A 564 6.06 20.37 52.49
C ARG A 564 5.69 20.50 51.01
N LEU A 565 5.38 21.73 50.57
CA LEU A 565 5.05 21.98 49.15
C LEU A 565 6.26 21.73 48.26
N GLU A 566 7.48 22.15 48.65
CA GLU A 566 8.72 21.89 47.90
C GLU A 566 8.97 20.39 47.73
N SER A 567 8.79 19.61 48.81
CA SER A 567 8.89 18.15 48.75
C SER A 567 7.89 17.56 47.75
N ARG A 568 6.67 18.06 47.73
CA ARG A 568 5.60 17.53 46.87
C ARG A 568 5.66 18.03 45.45
N LYS A 569 6.24 19.19 45.16
CA LYS A 569 6.47 19.72 43.81
C LYS A 569 7.21 18.70 42.95
N LYS A 570 8.23 18.09 43.48
CA LYS A 570 9.03 17.06 42.80
C LYS A 570 8.16 15.86 42.45
N ASP A 571 7.40 15.36 43.43
CA ASP A 571 6.51 14.20 43.24
C ASP A 571 5.45 14.47 42.13
N ILE A 572 4.85 15.67 42.17
CA ILE A 572 3.83 16.10 41.19
C ILE A 572 4.48 16.13 39.80
N ARG A 573 5.64 16.76 39.65
CA ARG A 573 6.34 16.85 38.36
C ARG A 573 6.74 15.47 37.85
N GLU A 574 7.24 14.57 38.69
CA GLU A 574 7.59 13.19 38.33
C GLU A 574 6.37 12.43 37.80
N LYS A 575 5.22 12.56 38.45
CA LYS A 575 3.99 11.90 38.05
C LYS A 575 3.50 12.43 36.68
N ILE A 576 3.63 13.74 36.45
CA ILE A 576 3.27 14.34 35.14
C ILE A 576 4.25 13.90 34.07
N GLU A 577 5.56 13.78 34.35
CA GLU A 577 6.52 13.24 33.38
C GLU A 577 6.20 11.79 33.02
N LYS A 578 5.79 10.96 33.99
CA LYS A 578 5.33 9.59 33.73
C LYS A 578 4.06 9.58 32.86
N LEU A 579 3.13 10.50 33.12
CA LEU A 579 1.93 10.66 32.31
C LEU A 579 2.30 11.05 30.85
N LYS A 580 3.18 12.03 30.67
CA LYS A 580 3.68 12.46 29.36
C LYS A 580 4.36 11.31 28.62
N ALA A 581 5.15 10.49 29.33
CA ALA A 581 5.83 9.32 28.77
C ALA A 581 4.86 8.26 28.28
N ASN A 582 3.65 8.18 28.84
CA ASN A 582 2.60 7.25 28.42
C ASN A 582 1.74 7.80 27.26
N LEU A 583 1.86 9.10 26.95
CA LEU A 583 1.20 9.72 25.81
C LEU A 583 2.10 9.60 24.57
N ARG A 584 2.01 8.44 23.87
CA ARG A 584 2.88 8.12 22.72
C ARG A 584 2.07 7.84 21.45
N PRO A 585 1.31 8.82 20.95
CA PRO A 585 0.54 8.60 19.72
C PRO A 585 1.43 8.39 18.49
N VAL A 586 2.68 8.82 18.55
CA VAL A 586 3.66 8.78 17.44
C VAL A 586 4.28 7.38 17.27
N ASP A 587 4.35 6.58 18.32
CA ASP A 587 5.10 5.31 18.33
C ASP A 587 4.52 4.28 17.34
N ASN A 588 3.20 4.20 17.21
CA ASN A 588 2.52 3.29 16.26
C ASN A 588 2.88 3.66 14.82
N TYR A 589 2.85 4.96 14.48
CA TYR A 589 3.21 5.43 13.14
C TYR A 589 4.69 5.19 12.82
N LYS A 590 5.57 5.41 13.79
CA LYS A 590 7.02 5.13 13.66
C LYS A 590 7.27 3.64 13.46
N ARG A 591 6.53 2.77 14.14
CA ARG A 591 6.59 1.32 13.96
C ARG A 591 6.15 0.94 12.53
N MET A 592 5.00 1.46 12.07
CA MET A 592 4.49 1.23 10.72
C MET A 592 5.51 1.70 9.67
N LYS A 593 6.09 2.89 9.85
CA LYS A 593 7.14 3.43 8.97
C LYS A 593 8.34 2.49 8.89
N ARG A 594 8.80 1.98 10.02
CA ARG A 594 9.95 1.05 10.08
C ARG A 594 9.65 -0.24 9.31
N GLN A 595 8.47 -0.83 9.54
CA GLN A 595 8.05 -2.06 8.86
C GLN A 595 7.94 -1.84 7.34
N LEU A 596 7.40 -0.71 6.91
CA LEU A 596 7.31 -0.36 5.49
C LEU A 596 8.71 -0.16 4.88
N LYS A 597 9.64 0.46 5.58
CA LYS A 597 11.04 0.61 5.15
C LYS A 597 11.73 -0.75 4.99
N GLU A 598 11.57 -1.64 5.95
CA GLU A 598 12.12 -3.01 5.89
C GLU A 598 11.58 -3.76 4.66
N ALA A 599 10.28 -3.64 4.39
CA ALA A 599 9.67 -4.25 3.20
C ALA A 599 10.25 -3.65 1.91
N HIS A 600 10.44 -2.32 1.87
CA HIS A 600 11.04 -1.62 0.73
C HIS A 600 12.47 -2.10 0.47
N GLU A 601 13.28 -2.25 1.51
CA GLU A 601 14.65 -2.75 1.42
C GLU A 601 14.70 -4.19 0.90
N LYS A 602 13.83 -5.07 1.40
CA LYS A 602 13.71 -6.46 0.93
C LYS A 602 13.36 -6.51 -0.56
N LEU A 603 12.42 -5.66 -1.01
CA LEU A 603 12.09 -5.55 -2.44
C LEU A 603 13.28 -5.02 -3.25
N GLY A 604 14.08 -4.10 -2.70
CA GLY A 604 15.32 -3.63 -3.31
C GLY A 604 16.32 -4.76 -3.53
N TYR A 605 16.47 -5.64 -2.55
CA TYR A 605 17.31 -6.86 -2.65
C TYR A 605 16.81 -7.77 -3.76
N ILE A 606 15.52 -8.01 -3.82
CA ILE A 606 14.89 -8.85 -4.86
C ILE A 606 15.14 -8.23 -6.24
N SER A 607 14.95 -6.91 -6.38
CA SER A 607 15.20 -6.16 -7.61
C SER A 607 16.66 -6.33 -8.08
N HIS A 608 17.62 -6.19 -7.17
CA HIS A 608 19.05 -6.36 -7.46
C HIS A 608 19.35 -7.79 -7.95
N ASN A 609 18.80 -8.79 -7.29
CA ASN A 609 18.98 -10.20 -7.66
C ASN A 609 18.42 -10.51 -9.06
N ILE A 610 17.24 -9.94 -9.39
CA ILE A 610 16.64 -10.09 -10.72
C ILE A 610 17.55 -9.46 -11.79
N LYS A 611 18.04 -8.24 -11.55
CA LYS A 611 18.93 -7.51 -12.48
C LYS A 611 20.22 -8.30 -12.74
N THR A 612 20.81 -8.86 -11.68
CA THR A 612 22.04 -9.67 -11.79
C THR A 612 21.80 -10.91 -12.65
N ARG A 613 20.66 -11.59 -12.46
CA ARG A 613 20.30 -12.78 -13.25
C ARG A 613 19.98 -12.45 -14.70
N SER A 614 19.43 -11.29 -14.99
CA SER A 614 19.10 -10.87 -16.36
C SER A 614 20.34 -10.52 -17.17
N MET A 615 21.49 -10.28 -16.51
CA MET A 615 22.77 -9.96 -17.16
C MET A 615 23.64 -11.21 -17.42
N GLN A 616 23.34 -12.34 -16.77
CA GLN A 616 23.98 -13.64 -16.98
C GLN A 616 23.34 -14.40 -18.14
#